data_0f82497703f0a697920567907c59caa6
#
_entry.id   0f82497703f0a697920567907c59caa6
#
_cell.length_a   1.000
_cell.length_b   1.000
_cell.length_c   1.000
_cell.angle_alpha   90.00
_cell.angle_beta   90.00
_cell.angle_gamma   90.00
#
_symmetry.space_group_name_H-M   'P 1'
#
loop_
_entity.id
_entity.type
_entity.pdbx_description
1 polymer ?
#
loop_
_entity_poly.entity_id
_entity_poly.type
_entity_poly.pdbx_seq_one_letter_code
_entity_poly.pdbx_strand_id
1 'polypeptide(L)'
;ARHADRLAMELRRAFETRGYEMLFDSYTNQQYPILPDGLLAQLEEEFALTVWSKVDGGHTAVRVCTSWATEPQAVQALIRALDRWEET
;
A
#
# COMPACT_ATOMS: atom_id res chain seq x y z
N ALA A 1 -16.05 5.40 -8.89
CA ALA A 1 -16.04 4.61 -7.66
C ALA A 1 -15.56 3.18 -7.89
N ARG A 2 -16.14 2.48 -8.89
CA ARG A 2 -15.76 1.08 -9.15
C ARG A 2 -14.31 0.92 -9.56
N HIS A 3 -13.79 1.84 -10.35
CA HIS A 3 -12.40 1.80 -10.79
C HIS A 3 -11.45 1.95 -9.60
N ALA A 4 -11.70 2.95 -8.76
CA ALA A 4 -10.88 3.20 -7.57
C ALA A 4 -10.95 2.04 -6.58
N ASP A 5 -12.15 1.47 -6.39
CA ASP A 5 -12.34 0.35 -5.48
C ASP A 5 -11.62 -0.90 -5.98
N ARG A 6 -11.65 -1.14 -7.29
CA ARG A 6 -10.96 -2.27 -7.90
C ARG A 6 -9.45 -2.17 -7.69
N LEU A 7 -8.87 -1.00 -7.92
CA LEU A 7 -7.44 -0.78 -7.75
C LEU A 7 -7.04 -0.92 -6.28
N ALA A 8 -7.88 -0.43 -5.36
CA ALA A 8 -7.63 -0.58 -3.94
C ALA A 8 -7.62 -2.05 -3.53
N MET A 9 -8.53 -2.86 -4.08
CA MET A 9 -8.59 -4.28 -3.77
C MET A 9 -7.41 -5.04 -4.36
N GLU A 10 -6.93 -4.63 -5.54
CA GLU A 10 -5.69 -5.17 -6.10
C GLU A 10 -4.50 -4.92 -5.18
N LEU A 11 -4.39 -3.69 -4.68
CA LEU A 11 -3.32 -3.34 -3.74
C LEU A 11 -3.43 -4.15 -2.45
N ARG A 12 -4.64 -4.26 -1.91
CA ARG A 12 -4.87 -5.02 -0.70
C ARG A 12 -4.43 -6.47 -0.88
N ARG A 13 -4.82 -7.09 -1.98
CA ARG A 13 -4.43 -8.46 -2.28
C ARG A 13 -2.92 -8.59 -2.40
N ALA A 14 -2.28 -7.62 -3.07
CA ALA A 14 -0.83 -7.63 -3.22
C ALA A 14 -0.12 -7.56 -1.87
N PHE A 15 -0.59 -6.72 -0.96
CA PHE A 15 -0.03 -6.64 0.39
C PHE A 15 -0.26 -7.95 1.16
N GLU A 16 -1.46 -8.47 1.12
CA GLU A 16 -1.82 -9.69 1.86
C GLU A 16 -1.06 -10.91 1.39
N THR A 17 -0.91 -11.08 0.07
CA THR A 17 -0.18 -12.23 -0.48
C THR A 17 1.31 -12.18 -0.15
N ARG A 18 1.83 -10.99 0.16
CA ARG A 18 3.24 -10.81 0.54
C ARG A 18 3.44 -10.77 2.05
N GLY A 19 2.38 -11.06 2.82
CA GLY A 19 2.47 -11.19 4.27
C GLY A 19 2.34 -9.90 5.06
N TYR A 20 1.96 -8.80 4.43
CA TYR A 20 1.72 -7.54 5.15
C TYR A 20 0.33 -7.52 5.73
N GLU A 21 0.21 -7.08 6.98
CA GLU A 21 -1.09 -6.96 7.64
C GLU A 21 -1.75 -5.64 7.28
N MET A 22 -3.08 -5.66 7.27
CA MET A 22 -3.88 -4.46 7.08
C MET A 22 -4.39 -3.99 8.44
N LEU A 23 -4.25 -2.70 8.74
CA LEU A 23 -4.71 -2.15 10.02
C LEU A 23 -6.23 -2.23 10.15
N PHE A 24 -6.94 -1.97 9.05
CA PHE A 24 -8.39 -2.04 8.99
C PHE A 24 -8.82 -2.94 7.85
N ASP A 25 -9.95 -3.60 8.04
CA ASP A 25 -10.57 -4.41 7.00
C ASP A 25 -11.46 -3.50 6.13
N SER A 26 -10.84 -2.82 5.19
CA SER A 26 -11.50 -1.80 4.36
C SER A 26 -11.80 -2.33 2.97
N TYR A 27 -13.01 -2.07 2.50
CA TYR A 27 -13.44 -2.43 1.15
C TYR A 27 -13.66 -1.20 0.28
N THR A 28 -13.14 -0.06 0.72
CA THR A 28 -13.24 1.20 -0.02
C THR A 28 -11.97 1.46 -0.81
N ASN A 29 -11.88 2.65 -1.40
CA ASN A 29 -10.69 3.08 -2.15
C ASN A 29 -9.51 3.45 -1.24
N GLN A 30 -9.63 3.23 0.07
CA GLN A 30 -8.55 3.51 1.01
C GLN A 30 -8.12 2.22 1.68
N GLN A 31 -6.82 1.93 1.64
CA GLN A 31 -6.24 0.76 2.26
C GLN A 31 -5.18 1.20 3.27
N TYR A 32 -5.03 0.43 4.34
CA TYR A 32 -4.17 0.79 5.47
C TYR A 32 -3.17 -0.32 5.78
N PRO A 33 -2.19 -0.56 4.90
CA PRO A 33 -1.19 -1.59 5.15
C PRO A 33 -0.22 -1.19 6.26
N ILE A 34 0.23 -2.20 7.01
CA ILE A 34 1.27 -2.02 8.03
C ILE A 34 2.58 -2.43 7.38
N LEU A 35 3.49 -1.48 7.21
CA LEU A 35 4.72 -1.68 6.46
C LEU A 35 5.95 -1.52 7.34
N PRO A 36 7.04 -2.28 7.07
CA PRO A 36 8.32 -2.01 7.72
C PRO A 36 8.78 -0.58 7.39
N ASP A 37 9.38 0.10 8.35
CA ASP A 37 9.80 1.49 8.19
C ASP A 37 10.75 1.68 7.01
N GLY A 38 11.65 0.72 6.76
CA GLY A 38 12.55 0.78 5.62
C GLY A 38 11.84 0.73 4.28
N LEU A 39 10.83 -0.12 4.18
CA LEU A 39 10.01 -0.20 2.97
C LEU A 39 9.21 1.08 2.78
N LEU A 40 8.65 1.62 3.86
CA LEU A 40 7.89 2.86 3.80
C LEU A 40 8.75 4.00 3.27
N ALA A 41 9.99 4.12 3.77
CA ALA A 41 10.91 5.16 3.31
C ALA A 41 11.19 5.04 1.80
N GLN A 42 11.34 3.82 1.31
CA GLN A 42 11.55 3.57 -0.10
C GLN A 42 10.33 3.95 -0.94
N LEU A 43 9.15 3.59 -0.48
CA LEU A 43 7.91 3.88 -1.20
C LEU A 43 7.59 5.37 -1.21
N GLU A 44 7.92 6.08 -0.15
CA GLU A 44 7.67 7.53 -0.07
C GLU A 44 8.45 8.31 -1.12
N GLU A 45 9.57 7.79 -1.59
CA GLU A 45 10.35 8.44 -2.64
C GLU A 45 9.65 8.41 -3.99
N GLU A 46 8.80 7.40 -4.21
CA GLU A 46 8.16 7.19 -5.51
C GLU A 46 6.65 7.44 -5.49
N PHE A 47 6.02 7.32 -4.31
CA PHE A 47 4.57 7.37 -4.19
C PHE A 47 4.15 8.31 -3.07
N ALA A 48 3.00 8.97 -3.27
CA ALA A 48 2.41 9.82 -2.25
C ALA A 48 1.61 8.97 -1.27
N LEU A 49 2.18 8.71 -0.11
CA LEU A 49 1.54 7.93 0.95
C LEU A 49 1.34 8.82 2.18
N THR A 50 0.27 8.56 2.92
CA THR A 50 -0.01 9.28 4.16
C THR A 50 0.29 8.38 5.34
N VAL A 51 1.18 8.80 6.22
CA VAL A 51 1.45 8.07 7.45
C VAL A 51 0.19 8.14 8.33
N TRP A 52 -0.32 6.98 8.74
CA TRP A 52 -1.52 6.91 9.57
C TRP A 52 -1.17 6.82 11.04
N SER A 53 -0.43 5.80 11.42
CA SER A 53 0.01 5.67 12.80
C SER A 53 1.19 4.70 12.89
N LYS A 54 2.06 4.92 13.87
CA LYS A 54 3.15 3.98 14.15
C LYS A 54 2.57 2.81 14.94
N VAL A 55 2.86 1.61 14.47
CA VAL A 55 2.33 0.38 15.08
C VAL A 55 3.29 -0.12 16.17
N ASP A 56 4.58 -0.17 15.85
CA ASP A 56 5.62 -0.57 16.79
C ASP A 56 6.94 0.08 16.39
N GLY A 57 8.05 -0.34 17.00
CA GLY A 57 9.35 0.27 16.76
C GLY A 57 9.89 0.11 15.35
N GLY A 58 9.36 -0.80 14.56
CA GLY A 58 9.85 -1.08 13.21
C GLY A 58 8.79 -1.03 12.13
N HIS A 59 7.53 -0.76 12.48
CA HIS A 59 6.42 -0.81 11.54
C HIS A 59 5.49 0.39 11.67
N THR A 60 5.00 0.86 10.54
CA THR A 60 4.08 2.01 10.49
C THR A 60 2.91 1.68 9.57
N ALA A 61 1.71 2.00 10.03
CA ALA A 61 0.52 1.90 9.20
C ALA A 61 0.42 3.16 8.34
N VAL A 62 0.18 2.98 7.05
CA VAL A 62 0.04 4.09 6.11
C VAL A 62 -1.30 4.00 5.41
N ARG A 63 -1.78 5.13 4.92
CA ARG A 63 -2.99 5.18 4.12
C ARG A 63 -2.59 5.26 2.65
N VAL A 64 -3.02 4.27 1.89
CA VAL A 64 -2.87 4.27 0.43
C VAL A 64 -4.26 4.51 -0.15
N CYS A 65 -4.41 5.61 -0.84
CA CYS A 65 -5.72 6.01 -1.39
C CYS A 65 -5.67 5.95 -2.90
N THR A 66 -6.62 5.24 -3.50
CA THR A 66 -6.82 5.25 -4.96
C THR A 66 -8.00 6.16 -5.29
N SER A 67 -8.07 6.59 -6.55
CA SER A 67 -9.16 7.45 -7.01
C SER A 67 -9.53 7.05 -8.42
N TRP A 68 -10.58 7.68 -8.94
CA TRP A 68 -11.00 7.43 -10.32
C TRP A 68 -9.89 7.83 -11.31
N ALA A 69 -9.00 8.74 -10.91
CA ALA A 69 -7.89 9.20 -11.73
C ALA A 69 -6.64 8.34 -11.58
N THR A 70 -6.62 7.37 -10.64
CA THR A 70 -5.47 6.50 -10.43
C THR A 70 -5.33 5.56 -11.62
N GLU A 71 -4.13 5.51 -12.19
CA GLU A 71 -3.86 4.62 -13.32
C GLU A 71 -3.43 3.23 -12.84
N PRO A 72 -3.87 2.17 -13.54
CA PRO A 72 -3.43 0.82 -13.21
C PRO A 72 -1.92 0.65 -13.21
N GLN A 73 -1.21 1.41 -14.04
CA GLN A 73 0.26 1.37 -14.09
C GLN A 73 0.89 1.82 -12.79
N ALA A 74 0.27 2.78 -12.10
CA ALA A 74 0.77 3.24 -10.79
C ALA A 74 0.65 2.12 -9.76
N VAL A 75 -0.46 1.39 -9.78
CA VAL A 75 -0.67 0.24 -8.89
C VAL A 75 0.37 -0.84 -9.17
N GLN A 76 0.61 -1.15 -10.45
CA GLN A 76 1.60 -2.15 -10.83
C GLN A 76 3.02 -1.73 -10.43
N ALA A 77 3.33 -0.45 -10.54
CA ALA A 77 4.64 0.07 -10.11
C ALA A 77 4.84 -0.12 -8.60
N LEU A 78 3.78 0.12 -7.82
CA LEU A 78 3.84 -0.09 -6.37
C LEU A 78 4.05 -1.57 -6.04
N ILE A 79 3.34 -2.45 -6.72
CA ILE A 79 3.49 -3.89 -6.51
C ILE A 79 4.90 -4.35 -6.85
N ARG A 80 5.48 -3.86 -7.94
CA ARG A 80 6.87 -4.17 -8.29
C ARG A 80 7.85 -3.67 -7.25
N ALA A 81 7.58 -2.52 -6.65
CA ALA A 81 8.43 -1.98 -5.58
C ALA A 81 8.41 -2.90 -4.36
N LEU A 82 7.25 -3.47 -4.02
CA LEU A 82 7.13 -4.45 -2.94
C LEU A 82 7.97 -5.70 -3.24
N ASP A 83 7.92 -6.18 -4.47
CA ASP A 83 8.69 -7.36 -4.86
C ASP A 83 10.19 -7.09 -4.78
N ARG A 84 10.65 -5.92 -5.20
CA ARG A 84 12.07 -5.55 -5.10
C ARG A 84 12.53 -5.51 -3.65
N TRP A 85 11.68 -5.04 -2.75
CA TRP A 85 12.01 -5.01 -1.32
C TRP A 85 12.22 -6.41 -0.77
N GLU A 86 11.35 -7.34 -1.16
CA GLU A 86 11.42 -8.72 -0.69
C GLU A 86 12.64 -9.47 -1.22
N GLU A 87 13.17 -9.05 -2.37
CA GLU A 87 14.34 -9.68 -2.99
C GLU A 87 15.65 -9.24 -2.34
N THR A 88 15.63 -8.17 -1.58
CA THR A 88 16.81 -7.72 -0.85
C THR A 88 16.82 -8.29 0.56
#